data_777c7dc33ac1b7ae06e00c3479d2d23f
#
_entry.id   777c7dc33ac1b7ae06e00c3479d2d23f
#
_cell.length_a   1.000
_cell.length_b   1.000
_cell.length_c   1.000
_cell.angle_alpha   90.00
_cell.angle_beta   90.00
_cell.angle_gamma   90.00
#
_symmetry.space_group_name_H-M   'P 1'
#
loop_
_entity.id
_entity.type
_entity.pdbx_description
1 polymer ?
#
loop_
_entity_poly.entity_id
_entity_poly.type
_entity_poly.pdbx_seq_one_letter_code
_entity_poly.pdbx_strand_id
1 'polypeptide(L)'
;MSLVTAVCRVDRLLPDSGTIGVTAIDKRPVDGPVRVRPLGLYADVQADRKHHGGEDQAVYAYADEDAAYFADLLDRDVPPGLFGENLRTTGVDVTGAVTGERWRIGETLELEVTIPRIPCGTFARRMRVDKWVKRFTEEGRPGAYLRVVRSGPVSPGDPVVVTHRPDHGVTIGQLFTGLTPEQAQAVLSSGRGTGPGGPGTGGLAPKVVRDVSKVLARVTA
;
A
#
# COMPACT_ATOMS: atom_id res chain seq x y z
N MET A 1 17.29 8.60 -7.83
CA MET A 1 17.53 8.09 -6.45
C MET A 1 16.17 7.93 -5.81
N SER A 2 15.89 6.78 -5.22
CA SER A 2 14.58 6.54 -4.61
C SER A 2 14.57 6.98 -3.16
N LEU A 3 13.62 7.83 -2.78
CA LEU A 3 13.55 8.47 -1.47
C LEU A 3 12.12 8.47 -0.92
N VAL A 4 12.00 8.56 0.39
CA VAL A 4 10.78 8.98 1.08
C VAL A 4 10.71 10.50 1.05
N THR A 5 9.71 11.09 0.41
CA THR A 5 9.55 12.54 0.32
C THR A 5 8.70 13.11 1.45
N ALA A 6 7.76 12.32 1.97
CA ALA A 6 7.00 12.67 3.16
C ALA A 6 6.59 11.46 3.98
N VAL A 7 6.53 11.63 5.30
CA VAL A 7 5.96 10.68 6.26
C VAL A 7 4.68 11.29 6.82
N CYS A 8 3.55 10.60 6.64
CA CYS A 8 2.24 11.12 7.00
C CYS A 8 1.57 10.27 8.09
N ARG A 9 0.98 10.94 9.07
CA ARG A 9 0.16 10.33 10.13
C ARG A 9 -1.21 11.00 10.20
N VAL A 10 -2.14 10.35 10.87
CA VAL A 10 -3.42 10.95 11.17
C VAL A 10 -3.23 12.28 11.92
N ASP A 11 -3.79 13.34 11.35
CA ASP A 11 -3.87 14.66 12.00
C ASP A 11 -5.04 14.68 12.98
N ARG A 12 -6.20 14.25 12.51
CA ARG A 12 -7.43 14.16 13.29
C ARG A 12 -8.37 13.09 12.76
N LEU A 13 -9.16 12.55 13.66
CA LEU A 13 -10.31 11.72 13.30
C LEU A 13 -11.44 12.61 12.82
N LEU A 14 -12.02 12.27 11.67
CA LEU A 14 -13.16 13.00 11.11
C LEU A 14 -14.43 12.16 11.19
N PRO A 15 -15.60 12.77 11.39
CA PRO A 15 -16.87 12.10 11.17
C PRO A 15 -16.96 11.54 9.75
N ASP A 16 -17.47 10.32 9.60
CA ASP A 16 -17.67 9.66 8.32
C ASP A 16 -19.00 8.95 8.28
N SER A 17 -19.77 9.10 7.20
CA SER A 17 -21.10 8.47 7.05
C SER A 17 -21.03 6.95 6.77
N GLY A 18 -19.83 6.36 6.75
CA GLY A 18 -19.65 4.90 6.68
C GLY A 18 -20.03 4.20 7.98
N THR A 19 -20.01 2.87 7.95
CA THR A 19 -20.46 1.99 9.06
C THR A 19 -19.73 2.23 10.39
N ILE A 20 -18.50 2.74 10.34
CA ILE A 20 -17.65 2.99 11.54
C ILE A 20 -18.00 4.35 12.18
N GLY A 21 -18.63 5.27 11.45
CA GLY A 21 -18.97 6.61 11.93
C GLY A 21 -17.79 7.59 12.01
N VAL A 22 -16.56 7.12 11.88
CA VAL A 22 -15.34 7.91 11.99
C VAL A 22 -14.27 7.40 11.03
N THR A 23 -13.38 8.31 10.57
CA THR A 23 -12.27 7.94 9.70
C THR A 23 -10.96 8.59 10.12
N ALA A 24 -9.86 7.89 9.90
CA ALA A 24 -8.47 8.34 10.08
C ALA A 24 -7.79 8.69 8.74
N ILE A 25 -8.57 8.97 7.69
CA ILE A 25 -8.02 9.26 6.35
C ILE A 25 -7.35 10.63 6.26
N ASP A 26 -7.63 11.55 7.20
CA ASP A 26 -7.00 12.88 7.22
C ASP A 26 -5.58 12.77 7.77
N LYS A 27 -4.67 12.39 6.90
CA LYS A 27 -3.24 12.30 7.22
C LYS A 27 -2.51 13.55 6.74
N ARG A 28 -1.46 13.91 7.48
CA ARG A 28 -0.61 15.07 7.21
C ARG A 28 0.86 14.71 7.36
N PRO A 29 1.73 15.36 6.59
CA PRO A 29 3.17 15.25 6.79
C PRO A 29 3.56 15.63 8.21
N VAL A 30 4.55 14.91 8.74
CA VAL A 30 5.16 15.20 10.04
C VAL A 30 6.67 15.31 9.88
N ASP A 31 7.28 16.16 10.69
CA ASP A 31 8.71 16.36 10.70
C ASP A 31 9.42 15.31 11.55
N GLY A 32 10.68 15.02 11.19
CA GLY A 32 11.58 14.15 11.93
C GLY A 32 11.22 12.66 11.85
N PRO A 33 11.94 11.84 12.62
CA PRO A 33 11.83 10.39 12.57
C PRO A 33 10.54 9.88 13.21
N VAL A 34 9.83 9.01 12.53
CA VAL A 34 8.65 8.29 13.03
C VAL A 34 8.97 6.81 13.17
N ARG A 35 8.76 6.24 14.33
CA ARG A 35 8.95 4.79 14.56
C ARG A 35 7.83 4.00 13.85
N VAL A 36 8.23 3.02 13.04
CA VAL A 36 7.31 2.05 12.43
C VAL A 36 7.36 0.75 13.23
N ARG A 37 6.19 0.21 13.55
CA ARG A 37 5.95 -1.02 14.35
C ARG A 37 5.11 -2.00 13.50
N PRO A 38 4.91 -3.26 13.92
CA PRO A 38 4.20 -4.26 13.14
C PRO A 38 2.81 -3.83 12.62
N LEU A 39 2.11 -2.96 13.32
CA LEU A 39 0.79 -2.46 12.92
C LEU A 39 0.81 -1.04 12.31
N GLY A 40 1.99 -0.52 11.94
CA GLY A 40 2.14 0.78 11.28
C GLY A 40 2.92 1.83 12.06
N LEU A 41 2.73 3.10 11.69
CA LEU A 41 3.47 4.21 12.26
C LEU A 41 3.03 4.50 13.70
N TYR A 42 3.99 4.82 14.56
CA TYR A 42 3.68 5.28 15.91
C TYR A 42 2.80 6.54 15.89
N ALA A 43 1.76 6.54 16.72
CA ALA A 43 0.73 7.58 16.79
C ALA A 43 -0.08 7.76 15.48
N ASP A 44 -0.09 6.77 14.60
CA ASP A 44 -1.10 6.65 13.54
C ASP A 44 -2.23 5.73 13.99
N VAL A 45 -3.41 5.88 13.37
CA VAL A 45 -4.62 5.13 13.76
C VAL A 45 -5.24 4.46 12.54
N GLN A 46 -5.59 3.19 12.70
CA GLN A 46 -6.43 2.44 11.77
C GLN A 46 -7.86 2.42 12.34
N ALA A 47 -8.74 3.32 11.88
CA ALA A 47 -10.12 3.44 12.39
C ALA A 47 -10.97 2.20 12.07
N ASP A 48 -10.81 1.62 10.89
CA ASP A 48 -11.48 0.39 10.46
C ASP A 48 -10.49 -0.79 10.42
N ARG A 49 -10.25 -1.41 11.57
CA ARG A 49 -9.33 -2.56 11.66
C ARG A 49 -9.84 -3.82 10.97
N LYS A 50 -11.14 -3.91 10.71
CA LYS A 50 -11.75 -5.09 10.09
C LYS A 50 -11.50 -5.14 8.58
N HIS A 51 -11.52 -3.98 7.89
CA HIS A 51 -11.43 -3.90 6.44
C HIS A 51 -10.18 -3.16 5.94
N HIS A 52 -9.62 -2.27 6.75
CA HIS A 52 -8.51 -1.38 6.42
C HIS A 52 -7.41 -1.38 7.49
N GLY A 53 -7.00 -2.56 7.94
CA GLY A 53 -6.00 -2.68 8.99
C GLY A 53 -5.36 -4.06 9.05
N GLY A 54 -4.58 -4.29 10.11
CA GLY A 54 -3.78 -5.49 10.29
C GLY A 54 -2.36 -5.35 9.74
N GLU A 55 -1.55 -6.41 9.93
CA GLU A 55 -0.13 -6.39 9.59
C GLU A 55 0.11 -6.20 8.08
N ASP A 56 -0.72 -6.80 7.22
CA ASP A 56 -0.58 -6.69 5.77
C ASP A 56 -0.96 -5.31 5.21
N GLN A 57 -1.52 -4.44 6.03
CA GLN A 57 -1.91 -3.07 5.69
C GLN A 57 -1.31 -2.08 6.70
N ALA A 58 -0.15 -2.41 7.26
CA ALA A 58 0.50 -1.61 8.30
C ALA A 58 0.91 -0.22 7.79
N VAL A 59 1.41 -0.15 6.57
CA VAL A 59 1.89 1.09 5.94
C VAL A 59 1.31 1.19 4.53
N TYR A 60 0.78 2.35 4.17
CA TYR A 60 0.36 2.65 2.80
C TYR A 60 1.36 3.60 2.16
N ALA A 61 1.99 3.18 1.05
CA ALA A 61 2.91 3.98 0.25
C ALA A 61 2.27 4.43 -1.06
N TYR A 62 2.62 5.64 -1.49
CA TYR A 62 2.16 6.24 -2.73
C TYR A 62 3.30 7.02 -3.40
N ALA A 63 3.48 6.88 -4.71
CA ALA A 63 4.52 7.57 -5.46
C ALA A 63 4.14 9.03 -5.75
N ASP A 64 5.12 9.95 -5.70
CA ASP A 64 4.94 11.34 -6.12
C ASP A 64 4.58 11.42 -7.61
N GLU A 65 5.14 10.52 -8.41
CA GLU A 65 4.88 10.43 -9.85
C GLU A 65 3.40 10.08 -10.14
N ASP A 66 2.82 9.14 -9.36
CA ASP A 66 1.40 8.82 -9.46
C ASP A 66 0.51 9.94 -8.91
N ALA A 67 0.97 10.65 -7.88
CA ALA A 67 0.27 11.80 -7.33
C ALA A 67 0.25 12.97 -8.31
N ALA A 68 1.38 13.24 -8.99
CA ALA A 68 1.47 14.24 -10.04
C ALA A 68 0.51 13.93 -11.20
N TYR A 69 0.44 12.66 -11.63
CA TYR A 69 -0.53 12.22 -12.61
C TYR A 69 -1.98 12.56 -12.21
N PHE A 70 -2.36 12.30 -10.95
CA PHE A 70 -3.69 12.65 -10.46
C PHE A 70 -3.88 14.15 -10.25
N ALA A 71 -2.82 14.91 -9.95
CA ALA A 71 -2.91 16.36 -9.87
C ALA A 71 -3.27 16.96 -11.23
N ASP A 72 -2.60 16.52 -12.30
CA ASP A 72 -2.89 16.93 -13.68
C ASP A 72 -4.30 16.50 -14.11
N LEU A 73 -4.69 15.24 -13.82
CA LEU A 73 -6.02 14.70 -14.17
C LEU A 73 -7.17 15.44 -13.49
N LEU A 74 -6.94 15.95 -12.27
CA LEU A 74 -7.96 16.59 -11.44
C LEU A 74 -7.89 18.13 -11.48
N ASP A 75 -6.89 18.70 -12.17
CA ASP A 75 -6.59 20.13 -12.19
C ASP A 75 -6.55 20.73 -10.77
N ARG A 76 -5.87 20.02 -9.86
CA ARG A 76 -5.66 20.45 -8.47
C ARG A 76 -4.51 19.72 -7.80
N ASP A 77 -3.96 20.32 -6.75
CA ASP A 77 -2.90 19.70 -5.95
C ASP A 77 -3.34 18.39 -5.29
N VAL A 78 -2.40 17.44 -5.26
CA VAL A 78 -2.50 16.15 -4.55
C VAL A 78 -1.36 16.09 -3.51
N PRO A 79 -1.47 16.86 -2.42
CA PRO A 79 -0.42 16.92 -1.40
C PRO A 79 -0.27 15.57 -0.66
N PRO A 80 0.90 15.31 -0.06
CA PRO A 80 1.13 14.12 0.75
C PRO A 80 0.08 13.96 1.85
N GLY A 81 -0.40 12.72 2.01
CA GLY A 81 -1.46 12.35 2.97
C GLY A 81 -2.89 12.53 2.44
N LEU A 82 -3.09 13.16 1.26
CA LEU A 82 -4.44 13.36 0.71
C LEU A 82 -5.17 12.04 0.45
N PHE A 83 -4.47 11.04 -0.06
CA PHE A 83 -5.04 9.71 -0.33
C PHE A 83 -5.06 8.81 0.90
N GLY A 84 -4.61 9.33 2.06
CA GLY A 84 -4.51 8.59 3.32
C GLY A 84 -3.25 7.74 3.43
N GLU A 85 -2.25 8.00 2.59
CA GLU A 85 -0.96 7.31 2.61
C GLU A 85 -0.11 7.74 3.81
N ASN A 86 0.74 6.79 4.25
CA ASN A 86 1.72 7.00 5.30
C ASN A 86 3.07 7.45 4.75
N LEU A 87 3.46 6.92 3.60
CA LEU A 87 4.71 7.25 2.93
C LEU A 87 4.41 7.81 1.55
N ARG A 88 4.93 9.00 1.28
CA ARG A 88 5.09 9.52 -0.06
C ARG A 88 6.52 9.23 -0.50
N THR A 89 6.70 8.72 -1.72
CA THR A 89 8.02 8.32 -2.24
C THR A 89 8.24 8.86 -3.63
N THR A 90 9.48 9.00 -4.03
CA THR A 90 9.87 9.31 -5.41
C THR A 90 10.94 8.37 -5.91
N GLY A 91 11.02 8.15 -7.21
CA GLY A 91 12.04 7.32 -7.87
C GLY A 91 11.89 5.81 -7.63
N VAL A 92 10.86 5.37 -6.91
CA VAL A 92 10.47 3.96 -6.79
C VAL A 92 9.08 3.77 -7.38
N ASP A 93 8.93 2.85 -8.32
CA ASP A 93 7.64 2.53 -8.93
C ASP A 93 6.79 1.71 -7.94
N VAL A 94 5.94 2.39 -7.18
CA VAL A 94 5.09 1.77 -6.16
C VAL A 94 4.00 0.89 -6.79
N THR A 95 3.41 1.34 -7.88
CA THR A 95 2.37 0.60 -8.61
C THR A 95 2.95 -0.59 -9.37
N GLY A 96 4.18 -0.47 -9.89
CA GLY A 96 4.91 -1.56 -10.53
C GLY A 96 5.70 -2.44 -9.56
N ALA A 97 5.69 -2.18 -8.26
CA ALA A 97 6.32 -3.04 -7.26
C ALA A 97 5.68 -4.44 -7.26
N VAL A 98 6.53 -5.48 -7.16
CA VAL A 98 6.07 -6.88 -7.14
C VAL A 98 5.52 -7.24 -5.75
N THR A 99 4.37 -7.92 -5.66
CA THR A 99 3.89 -8.40 -4.35
C THR A 99 4.91 -9.36 -3.72
N GLY A 100 5.28 -9.13 -2.45
CA GLY A 100 6.40 -9.80 -1.77
C GLY A 100 7.75 -9.10 -1.97
N GLU A 101 7.84 -8.02 -2.75
CA GLU A 101 9.05 -7.22 -2.87
C GLU A 101 9.42 -6.60 -1.53
N ARG A 102 10.71 -6.59 -1.16
CA ARG A 102 11.18 -6.02 0.11
C ARG A 102 11.94 -4.73 -0.12
N TRP A 103 11.61 -3.76 0.71
CA TRP A 103 12.24 -2.44 0.72
C TRP A 103 12.92 -2.21 2.05
N ARG A 104 14.20 -1.82 2.00
CA ARG A 104 14.87 -1.20 3.14
C ARG A 104 14.74 0.31 3.02
N ILE A 105 14.22 0.94 4.07
CA ILE A 105 14.06 2.39 4.15
C ILE A 105 14.96 2.91 5.26
N GLY A 106 15.80 3.90 4.93
CA GLY A 106 16.84 4.34 5.83
C GLY A 106 17.80 3.20 6.20
N GLU A 107 18.23 3.15 7.45
CA GLU A 107 19.23 2.19 7.93
C GLU A 107 18.61 0.84 8.33
N THR A 108 17.43 0.84 8.96
CA THR A 108 16.96 -0.33 9.71
C THR A 108 15.55 -0.80 9.39
N LEU A 109 14.67 0.06 8.86
CA LEU A 109 13.29 -0.31 8.56
C LEU A 109 13.26 -1.23 7.33
N GLU A 110 12.60 -2.40 7.46
CA GLU A 110 12.32 -3.27 6.32
C GLU A 110 10.82 -3.48 6.18
N LEU A 111 10.32 -3.21 4.98
CA LEU A 111 8.91 -3.37 4.61
C LEU A 111 8.80 -4.37 3.46
N GLU A 112 7.67 -5.08 3.40
CA GLU A 112 7.33 -6.00 2.31
C GLU A 112 6.03 -5.55 1.66
N VAL A 113 6.05 -5.41 0.34
CA VAL A 113 4.89 -5.04 -0.50
C VAL A 113 3.86 -6.18 -0.45
N THR A 114 2.61 -5.86 -0.13
CA THR A 114 1.58 -6.88 0.11
C THR A 114 0.43 -6.83 -0.88
N ILE A 115 -0.36 -5.77 -0.86
CA ILE A 115 -1.60 -5.65 -1.65
C ILE A 115 -1.79 -4.24 -2.18
N PRO A 116 -2.52 -4.07 -3.31
CA PRO A 116 -2.96 -2.76 -3.76
C PRO A 116 -3.98 -2.15 -2.80
N ARG A 117 -4.02 -0.84 -2.75
CA ARG A 117 -5.08 -0.11 -2.07
C ARG A 117 -6.36 -0.14 -2.92
N ILE A 118 -7.43 -0.71 -2.37
CA ILE A 118 -8.74 -0.72 -3.03
C ILE A 118 -9.50 0.56 -2.63
N PRO A 119 -9.99 1.35 -3.60
CA PRO A 119 -10.75 2.55 -3.30
C PRO A 119 -12.08 2.21 -2.62
N CYS A 120 -12.49 3.02 -1.64
CA CYS A 120 -13.70 2.81 -0.85
C CYS A 120 -14.54 4.08 -0.75
N GLY A 121 -15.74 3.98 -0.17
CA GLY A 121 -16.64 5.11 0.01
C GLY A 121 -16.04 6.26 0.82
N THR A 122 -15.28 5.97 1.89
CA THR A 122 -14.56 6.98 2.68
C THR A 122 -13.57 7.77 1.81
N PHE A 123 -12.82 7.08 0.95
CA PHE A 123 -11.92 7.74 0.01
C PHE A 123 -12.67 8.62 -1.01
N ALA A 124 -13.79 8.14 -1.53
CA ALA A 124 -14.62 8.94 -2.43
C ALA A 124 -15.13 10.22 -1.76
N ARG A 125 -15.61 10.12 -0.51
CA ARG A 125 -16.02 11.29 0.27
C ARG A 125 -14.87 12.26 0.54
N ARG A 126 -13.69 11.75 0.85
CA ARG A 126 -12.48 12.55 1.03
C ARG A 126 -12.11 13.35 -0.23
N MET A 127 -12.17 12.69 -1.39
CA MET A 127 -11.78 13.29 -2.66
C MET A 127 -12.80 14.29 -3.20
N ARG A 128 -14.09 14.12 -2.89
CA ARG A 128 -15.20 14.97 -3.39
C ARG A 128 -15.21 15.10 -4.92
N VAL A 129 -14.88 14.00 -5.60
CA VAL A 129 -14.88 13.89 -7.06
C VAL A 129 -15.98 12.92 -7.46
N ASP A 130 -16.81 13.28 -8.45
CA ASP A 130 -17.86 12.38 -8.94
C ASP A 130 -17.28 11.07 -9.44
N LYS A 131 -17.94 9.97 -9.07
CA LYS A 131 -17.55 8.59 -9.43
C LYS A 131 -16.08 8.27 -9.12
N TRP A 132 -15.53 8.86 -8.06
CA TRP A 132 -14.10 8.74 -7.71
C TRP A 132 -13.62 7.28 -7.65
N VAL A 133 -14.39 6.37 -7.03
CA VAL A 133 -14.02 4.96 -6.96
C VAL A 133 -13.78 4.37 -8.35
N LYS A 134 -14.71 4.63 -9.29
CA LYS A 134 -14.60 4.16 -10.67
C LYS A 134 -13.39 4.77 -11.37
N ARG A 135 -13.26 6.11 -11.34
CA ARG A 135 -12.14 6.83 -11.98
C ARG A 135 -10.78 6.33 -11.46
N PHE A 136 -10.62 6.28 -10.14
CA PHE A 136 -9.38 5.80 -9.54
C PHE A 136 -9.05 4.35 -9.92
N THR A 137 -10.08 3.50 -10.05
CA THR A 137 -9.90 2.10 -10.49
C THR A 137 -9.46 2.02 -11.94
N GLU A 138 -10.06 2.82 -12.82
CA GLU A 138 -9.73 2.87 -14.25
C GLU A 138 -8.31 3.35 -14.53
N GLU A 139 -7.79 4.28 -13.70
CA GLU A 139 -6.42 4.77 -13.83
C GLU A 139 -5.33 3.76 -13.41
N GLY A 140 -5.70 2.74 -12.65
CA GLY A 140 -4.81 1.62 -12.35
C GLY A 140 -3.58 1.97 -11.50
N ARG A 141 -3.59 3.10 -10.74
CA ARG A 141 -2.49 3.60 -9.93
C ARG A 141 -2.84 3.58 -8.44
N PRO A 142 -2.97 2.38 -7.83
CA PRO A 142 -3.51 2.23 -6.49
C PRO A 142 -2.52 2.59 -5.37
N GLY A 143 -1.20 2.62 -5.66
CA GLY A 143 -0.20 2.53 -4.62
C GLY A 143 -0.22 1.16 -3.93
N ALA A 144 0.59 0.97 -2.89
CA ALA A 144 0.77 -0.31 -2.24
C ALA A 144 0.63 -0.24 -0.73
N TYR A 145 -0.01 -1.24 -0.13
CA TYR A 145 0.16 -1.54 1.27
C TYR A 145 1.43 -2.38 1.48
N LEU A 146 2.05 -2.18 2.66
CA LEU A 146 3.25 -2.89 3.05
C LEU A 146 3.09 -3.41 4.48
N ARG A 147 3.65 -4.61 4.73
CA ARG A 147 3.83 -5.13 6.09
C ARG A 147 5.22 -4.80 6.61
N VAL A 148 5.34 -4.76 7.91
CA VAL A 148 6.62 -4.50 8.58
C VAL A 148 7.36 -5.82 8.82
N VAL A 149 8.48 -6.00 8.13
CA VAL A 149 9.38 -7.15 8.31
C VAL A 149 10.33 -6.88 9.48
N ARG A 150 10.92 -5.67 9.53
CA ARG A 150 11.75 -5.22 10.63
C ARG A 150 11.38 -3.79 10.99
N SER A 151 11.02 -3.60 12.25
CA SER A 151 10.68 -2.28 12.80
C SER A 151 11.89 -1.35 12.83
N GLY A 152 11.65 -0.06 12.57
CA GLY A 152 12.68 0.97 12.57
C GLY A 152 12.06 2.36 12.44
N PRO A 153 12.86 3.42 12.53
CA PRO A 153 12.42 4.77 12.22
C PRO A 153 12.36 4.98 10.70
N VAL A 154 11.54 5.95 10.30
CA VAL A 154 11.49 6.51 8.93
C VAL A 154 11.39 8.01 9.01
N SER A 155 12.12 8.71 8.14
CA SER A 155 12.13 10.17 8.03
C SER A 155 11.98 10.58 6.57
N PRO A 156 11.44 11.78 6.30
CA PRO A 156 11.61 12.40 4.98
C PRO A 156 13.11 12.49 4.62
N GLY A 157 13.45 12.15 3.37
CA GLY A 157 14.83 12.05 2.89
C GLY A 157 15.46 10.67 3.00
N ASP A 158 14.87 9.73 3.72
CA ASP A 158 15.41 8.37 3.82
C ASP A 158 15.43 7.67 2.46
N PRO A 159 16.55 7.00 2.10
CA PRO A 159 16.65 6.22 0.87
C PRO A 159 15.73 4.99 0.93
N VAL A 160 15.11 4.68 -0.21
CA VAL A 160 14.35 3.45 -0.44
C VAL A 160 15.18 2.53 -1.32
N VAL A 161 15.54 1.36 -0.81
CA VAL A 161 16.33 0.36 -1.52
C VAL A 161 15.54 -0.94 -1.64
N VAL A 162 15.28 -1.38 -2.86
CA VAL A 162 14.70 -2.70 -3.12
C VAL A 162 15.76 -3.76 -2.84
N THR A 163 15.55 -4.55 -1.79
CA THR A 163 16.50 -5.59 -1.33
C THR A 163 16.16 -6.99 -1.82
N HIS A 164 14.90 -7.19 -2.20
CA HIS A 164 14.41 -8.46 -2.75
C HIS A 164 13.25 -8.20 -3.70
N ARG A 165 13.22 -8.92 -4.81
CA ARG A 165 12.10 -8.93 -5.76
C ARG A 165 11.79 -10.37 -6.14
N PRO A 166 10.55 -10.84 -5.90
CA PRO A 166 10.14 -12.19 -6.27
C PRO A 166 10.16 -12.43 -7.78
N ASP A 167 10.56 -13.62 -8.21
CA ASP A 167 10.72 -14.00 -9.62
C ASP A 167 9.38 -14.10 -10.38
N HIS A 168 8.24 -14.25 -9.69
CA HIS A 168 6.93 -14.32 -10.34
C HIS A 168 6.55 -13.02 -11.07
N GLY A 169 7.16 -11.88 -10.74
CA GLY A 169 7.01 -10.60 -11.42
C GLY A 169 5.61 -9.97 -11.39
N VAL A 170 4.66 -10.50 -10.63
CA VAL A 170 3.29 -9.98 -10.57
C VAL A 170 3.25 -8.71 -9.72
N THR A 171 2.88 -7.60 -10.35
CA THR A 171 2.91 -6.27 -9.75
C THR A 171 1.63 -5.92 -8.99
N ILE A 172 1.72 -4.89 -8.16
CA ILE A 172 0.57 -4.28 -7.46
C ILE A 172 -0.48 -3.78 -8.46
N GLY A 173 -0.05 -3.15 -9.56
CA GLY A 173 -0.96 -2.72 -10.62
C GLY A 173 -1.72 -3.89 -11.26
N GLN A 174 -1.05 -5.01 -11.52
CA GLN A 174 -1.70 -6.21 -12.06
C GLN A 174 -2.67 -6.85 -11.05
N LEU A 175 -2.29 -6.92 -9.76
CA LEU A 175 -3.22 -7.35 -8.70
C LEU A 175 -4.47 -6.47 -8.61
N PHE A 176 -4.33 -5.19 -8.91
CA PHE A 176 -5.41 -4.23 -8.86
C PHE A 176 -6.34 -4.32 -10.08
N THR A 177 -5.78 -4.43 -11.27
CA THR A 177 -6.54 -4.42 -12.54
C THR A 177 -7.04 -5.81 -12.95
N GLY A 178 -6.48 -6.86 -12.40
CA GLY A 178 -6.83 -8.25 -12.67
C GLY A 178 -5.64 -9.07 -13.17
N LEU A 179 -5.63 -10.36 -12.80
CA LEU A 179 -4.57 -11.31 -13.16
C LEU A 179 -5.04 -12.27 -14.25
N THR A 180 -4.08 -12.71 -15.08
CA THR A 180 -4.28 -13.92 -15.89
C THR A 180 -4.16 -15.18 -15.02
N PRO A 181 -4.68 -16.33 -15.47
CA PRO A 181 -4.51 -17.60 -14.73
C PRO A 181 -3.04 -17.97 -14.49
N GLU A 182 -2.16 -17.71 -15.47
CA GLU A 182 -0.72 -17.98 -15.38
C GLU A 182 -0.06 -17.13 -14.31
N GLN A 183 -0.40 -15.83 -14.25
CA GLN A 183 0.06 -14.91 -13.21
C GLN A 183 -0.43 -15.35 -11.83
N ALA A 184 -1.70 -15.72 -11.74
CA ALA A 184 -2.29 -16.23 -10.51
C ALA A 184 -1.56 -17.48 -10.00
N GLN A 185 -1.27 -18.44 -10.90
CA GLN A 185 -0.53 -19.64 -10.56
C GLN A 185 0.91 -19.35 -10.13
N ALA A 186 1.60 -18.42 -10.81
CA ALA A 186 2.96 -18.01 -10.48
C ALA A 186 3.05 -17.43 -9.05
N VAL A 187 2.11 -16.54 -8.68
CA VAL A 187 2.05 -15.97 -7.33
C VAL A 187 1.83 -17.06 -6.27
N LEU A 188 0.87 -17.99 -6.48
CA LEU A 188 0.62 -19.05 -5.50
C LEU A 188 1.81 -20.00 -5.34
N SER A 189 2.54 -20.27 -6.42
CA SER A 189 3.71 -21.14 -6.40
C SER A 189 4.86 -20.51 -5.61
N SER A 190 5.05 -19.20 -5.71
CA SER A 190 6.08 -18.46 -4.97
C SER A 190 5.82 -18.38 -3.47
N GLY A 191 4.56 -18.28 -3.06
CA GLY A 191 4.16 -18.22 -1.64
C GLY A 191 4.30 -19.53 -0.87
N ARG A 192 4.63 -20.63 -1.54
CA ARG A 192 4.90 -21.94 -0.92
C ARG A 192 6.37 -22.13 -0.53
N GLY A 193 7.25 -21.20 -0.91
CA GLY A 193 8.66 -21.23 -0.53
C GLY A 193 8.84 -20.85 0.93
N THR A 194 9.36 -21.77 1.73
CA THR A 194 9.86 -21.50 3.08
C THR A 194 11.16 -20.69 2.95
N GLY A 195 11.02 -19.37 2.83
CA GLY A 195 12.17 -18.49 2.96
C GLY A 195 12.72 -18.56 4.39
N PRO A 196 14.02 -18.34 4.63
CA PRO A 196 14.63 -18.35 5.95
C PRO A 196 14.20 -17.09 6.72
N GLY A 197 13.06 -17.17 7.38
CA GLY A 197 12.53 -16.12 8.23
C GLY A 197 11.58 -16.76 9.23
N GLY A 198 11.81 -16.49 10.50
CA GLY A 198 11.07 -17.05 11.61
C GLY A 198 9.54 -16.80 11.55
N PRO A 199 8.76 -17.27 12.52
CA PRO A 199 7.31 -17.14 12.55
C PRO A 199 6.92 -15.65 12.42
N GLY A 200 6.22 -15.30 11.33
CA GLY A 200 5.82 -13.94 10.96
C GLY A 200 6.41 -13.42 9.63
N THR A 201 7.30 -14.15 8.96
CA THR A 201 7.92 -13.72 7.71
C THR A 201 7.60 -14.69 6.58
N GLY A 202 6.72 -14.31 5.66
CA GLY A 202 6.79 -14.87 4.33
C GLY A 202 5.69 -15.82 3.91
N GLY A 203 4.44 -15.45 4.12
CA GLY A 203 3.33 -15.96 3.32
C GLY A 203 2.70 -14.83 2.54
N LEU A 204 2.12 -15.12 1.38
CA LEU A 204 1.25 -14.16 0.69
C LEU A 204 0.18 -13.65 1.64
N ALA A 205 -0.15 -12.36 1.54
CA ALA A 205 -1.27 -11.81 2.29
C ALA A 205 -2.54 -12.64 2.01
N PRO A 206 -3.36 -12.98 3.02
CA PRO A 206 -4.56 -13.82 2.85
C PRO A 206 -5.51 -13.29 1.78
N LYS A 207 -5.54 -11.98 1.58
CA LYS A 207 -6.32 -11.35 0.52
C LYS A 207 -5.78 -11.71 -0.86
N VAL A 208 -4.46 -11.72 -1.07
CA VAL A 208 -3.84 -12.14 -2.33
C VAL A 208 -4.19 -13.60 -2.61
N VAL A 209 -4.00 -14.49 -1.63
CA VAL A 209 -4.35 -15.92 -1.78
C VAL A 209 -5.79 -16.08 -2.21
N ARG A 210 -6.73 -15.40 -1.55
CA ARG A 210 -8.16 -15.47 -1.87
C ARG A 210 -8.47 -14.97 -3.28
N ASP A 211 -7.91 -13.83 -3.68
CA ASP A 211 -8.23 -13.19 -4.96
C ASP A 211 -7.60 -13.98 -6.12
N VAL A 212 -6.38 -14.48 -5.95
CA VAL A 212 -5.69 -15.38 -6.89
C VAL A 212 -6.45 -16.72 -7.04
N SER A 213 -6.90 -17.32 -5.93
CA SER A 213 -7.70 -18.56 -5.97
C SER A 213 -9.01 -18.40 -6.72
N LYS A 214 -9.66 -17.23 -6.64
CA LYS A 214 -10.86 -16.93 -7.44
C LYS A 214 -10.59 -16.87 -8.94
N VAL A 215 -9.43 -16.34 -9.35
CA VAL A 215 -9.04 -16.31 -10.76
C VAL A 215 -8.90 -17.74 -11.29
N LEU A 216 -8.19 -18.60 -10.56
CA LEU A 216 -7.99 -19.99 -10.97
C LEU A 216 -9.28 -20.83 -10.97
N ALA A 217 -10.17 -20.62 -10.01
CA ALA A 217 -11.45 -21.32 -9.96
C ALA A 217 -12.37 -21.02 -11.17
N ARG A 218 -12.22 -19.85 -11.81
CA ARG A 218 -12.99 -19.50 -13.01
C ARG A 218 -12.52 -20.20 -14.29
N VAL A 219 -11.30 -20.75 -14.28
CA VAL A 219 -10.73 -21.47 -15.43
C VAL A 219 -11.13 -22.95 -15.41
N THR A 220 -11.45 -23.46 -14.22
CA THR A 220 -11.83 -24.89 -14.00
C THR A 220 -13.34 -25.11 -13.99
N ALA A 221 -14.15 -24.06 -14.10
CA ALA A 221 -15.61 -24.09 -14.17
C ALA A 221 -16.12 -23.88 -15.60
#